data_89ae4b95bfed844147ac024804a8e5e8
#
_entry.id   89ae4b95bfed844147ac024804a8e5e8
#
_cell.length_a   1.000
_cell.length_b   1.000
_cell.length_c   1.000
_cell.angle_alpha   90.00
_cell.angle_beta   90.00
_cell.angle_gamma   90.00
#
_symmetry.space_group_name_H-M   'P 1'
#
loop_
_entity.id
_entity.type
_entity.pdbx_description
1 polymer ?
#
loop_
_entity_poly.entity_id
_entity_poly.type
_entity_poly.pdbx_seq_one_letter_code
_entity_poly.pdbx_strand_id
1 'polypeptide(L)'
;MTDVVVVGAGLAGLAAARDLALGGADVLVLEARDRVGGRVEQVSVDEGRPVQLGGELIGRAHTAYLGLVAELGLTLDPTYTSVAGATTYDLVDGVYRSEDGFPFATEAERADYQRVERLFGELVATIEPDDPWSHPDASRLDGMSWAGWLRSVDALPTTVRAVEVGALALAAGSSERTSLLSELRKAAAVGDDGFYSYDLWESLQVAEGSAEVALRMASELDGRIRLGAVVRAISVSESRCRVLLAGGEEIRSEAVVCALPVSVVQAVEIEGIAPERLASLRAQRHAHAAKVVTVYDRSIWAELGASGLSEGEQLLGSTWPQREGVLSGLVAPERIAWLTATAEEHRLAVLYAELERMYGRDAGKPNHSFLRLWAADPFTRGYTTHWWPGDVLRVGRLHGTHDPPFYVCGSDQWVAGYMEGAVRTGRAAAAAALRSEAWTHA
;
A
#
# COMPACT_ATOMS: atom_id res chain seq x y z
N MET A 1 -0.86 32.63 13.46
CA MET A 1 -1.57 31.35 13.74
C MET A 1 -1.68 30.70 12.38
N THR A 2 -1.22 29.49 12.22
CA THR A 2 -1.24 28.74 10.94
C THR A 2 -2.70 28.40 10.59
N ASP A 3 -3.06 28.51 9.31
CA ASP A 3 -4.42 28.15 8.86
C ASP A 3 -4.63 26.64 8.99
N VAL A 4 -3.69 25.84 8.46
CA VAL A 4 -3.80 24.38 8.46
C VAL A 4 -2.55 23.72 9.01
N VAL A 5 -2.73 22.80 9.96
CA VAL A 5 -1.69 21.84 10.35
C VAL A 5 -1.94 20.52 9.62
N VAL A 6 -0.95 20.04 8.89
CA VAL A 6 -0.93 18.70 8.28
C VAL A 6 -0.09 17.77 9.14
N VAL A 7 -0.66 16.67 9.62
CA VAL A 7 0.00 15.71 10.50
C VAL A 7 0.44 14.51 9.68
N GLY A 8 1.75 14.42 9.42
CA GLY A 8 2.42 13.41 8.61
C GLY A 8 2.88 13.94 7.24
N ALA A 9 4.18 13.80 6.93
CA ALA A 9 4.79 14.14 5.65
C ALA A 9 4.99 12.91 4.74
N GLY A 10 4.05 11.96 4.75
CA GLY A 10 3.92 10.95 3.70
C GLY A 10 3.35 11.55 2.42
N LEU A 11 3.26 10.76 1.34
CA LEU A 11 2.73 11.24 0.05
C LEU A 11 1.37 11.95 0.18
N ALA A 12 0.47 11.44 1.02
CA ALA A 12 -0.86 12.04 1.21
C ALA A 12 -0.78 13.40 1.88
N GLY A 13 -0.02 13.51 2.97
CA GLY A 13 0.14 14.78 3.68
C GLY A 13 0.88 15.83 2.85
N LEU A 14 1.91 15.42 2.10
CA LEU A 14 2.63 16.32 1.19
C LEU A 14 1.74 16.78 0.03
N ALA A 15 0.94 15.90 -0.57
CA ALA A 15 0.00 16.27 -1.62
C ALA A 15 -1.07 17.25 -1.08
N ALA A 16 -1.60 16.99 0.11
CA ALA A 16 -2.54 17.90 0.76
C ALA A 16 -1.91 19.25 1.08
N ALA A 17 -0.72 19.28 1.67
CA ALA A 17 -0.02 20.51 2.03
C ALA A 17 0.34 21.35 0.80
N ARG A 18 0.80 20.70 -0.29
CA ARG A 18 1.11 21.35 -1.56
C ARG A 18 -0.12 22.03 -2.15
N ASP A 19 -1.23 21.30 -2.27
CA ASP A 19 -2.45 21.86 -2.86
C ASP A 19 -3.07 22.97 -1.98
N LEU A 20 -3.01 22.83 -0.64
CA LEU A 20 -3.40 23.89 0.29
C LEU A 20 -2.55 25.15 0.14
N ALA A 21 -1.23 25.00 0.04
CA ALA A 21 -0.31 26.12 -0.15
C ALA A 21 -0.52 26.81 -1.49
N LEU A 22 -0.74 26.04 -2.57
CA LEU A 22 -1.10 26.57 -3.89
C LEU A 22 -2.46 27.32 -3.84
N GLY A 23 -3.37 26.87 -3.00
CA GLY A 23 -4.65 27.56 -2.73
C GLY A 23 -4.53 28.78 -1.83
N GLY A 24 -3.32 29.15 -1.37
CA GLY A 24 -3.03 30.37 -0.59
C GLY A 24 -3.09 30.18 0.93
N ALA A 25 -3.31 28.96 1.44
CA ALA A 25 -3.34 28.70 2.89
C ALA A 25 -1.91 28.76 3.51
N ASP A 26 -1.83 29.28 4.75
CA ASP A 26 -0.63 29.14 5.58
C ASP A 26 -0.61 27.73 6.20
N VAL A 27 0.31 26.89 5.74
CA VAL A 27 0.38 25.45 6.07
C VAL A 27 1.63 25.14 6.86
N LEU A 28 1.47 24.34 7.93
CA LEU A 28 2.56 23.72 8.67
C LEU A 28 2.41 22.19 8.62
N VAL A 29 3.43 21.50 8.12
CA VAL A 29 3.50 20.03 8.09
C VAL A 29 4.33 19.53 9.27
N LEU A 30 3.80 18.58 10.03
CA LEU A 30 4.47 17.93 11.16
C LEU A 30 4.80 16.48 10.80
N GLU A 31 6.08 16.13 10.80
CA GLU A 31 6.55 14.78 10.52
C GLU A 31 7.32 14.22 11.71
N ALA A 32 7.00 13.01 12.11
CA ALA A 32 7.61 12.37 13.28
C ALA A 32 9.05 11.92 13.05
N ARG A 33 9.40 11.57 11.80
CA ARG A 33 10.75 11.14 11.39
C ARG A 33 11.64 12.35 11.08
N ASP A 34 12.90 12.04 10.81
CA ASP A 34 13.91 12.96 10.26
C ASP A 34 13.87 13.03 8.72
N ARG A 35 12.89 12.39 8.07
CA ARG A 35 12.69 12.35 6.63
C ARG A 35 11.22 12.44 6.25
N VAL A 36 10.95 12.91 5.04
CA VAL A 36 9.64 12.84 4.39
C VAL A 36 9.41 11.49 3.69
N GLY A 37 8.23 11.31 3.08
CA GLY A 37 7.87 10.17 2.23
C GLY A 37 7.05 9.08 2.92
N GLY A 38 7.13 8.96 4.27
CA GLY A 38 6.37 7.93 4.99
C GLY A 38 6.72 6.51 4.53
N ARG A 39 5.74 5.81 3.89
CA ARG A 39 5.89 4.45 3.36
C ARG A 39 6.62 4.35 2.01
N VAL A 40 7.01 5.44 1.39
CA VAL A 40 8.02 5.45 0.34
C VAL A 40 9.38 5.77 0.97
N GLU A 41 10.35 4.92 0.73
CA GLU A 41 11.69 5.02 1.30
C GLU A 41 12.69 4.46 0.32
N GLN A 42 13.82 5.14 0.17
CA GLN A 42 14.86 4.80 -0.79
C GLN A 42 16.21 4.99 -0.14
N VAL A 43 17.15 4.13 -0.48
CA VAL A 43 18.57 4.27 -0.17
C VAL A 43 19.38 4.24 -1.46
N SER A 44 20.60 4.72 -1.42
CA SER A 44 21.53 4.63 -2.56
C SER A 44 22.64 3.65 -2.22
N VAL A 45 22.96 2.79 -3.18
CA VAL A 45 24.12 1.88 -3.13
C VAL A 45 25.00 2.15 -4.35
N ASP A 46 26.25 1.73 -4.32
CA ASP A 46 27.17 1.72 -5.46
C ASP A 46 26.97 2.89 -6.44
N GLU A 47 27.80 3.90 -6.40
CA GLU A 47 27.76 5.06 -7.31
C GLU A 47 26.40 5.79 -7.41
N GLY A 48 25.54 5.63 -6.40
CA GLY A 48 24.25 6.32 -6.35
C GLY A 48 23.06 5.56 -6.93
N ARG A 49 23.18 4.26 -7.19
CA ARG A 49 22.08 3.40 -7.66
C ARG A 49 20.93 3.39 -6.64
N PRO A 50 19.71 3.84 -6.98
CA PRO A 50 18.59 3.87 -6.04
C PRO A 50 18.03 2.47 -5.79
N VAL A 51 17.74 2.18 -4.52
CA VAL A 51 17.09 0.95 -4.05
C VAL A 51 15.87 1.32 -3.23
N GLN A 52 14.70 0.88 -3.62
CA GLN A 52 13.43 1.24 -3.01
C GLN A 52 13.04 0.23 -1.93
N LEU A 53 12.93 0.71 -0.69
CA LEU A 53 12.59 -0.09 0.49
C LEU A 53 11.09 -0.04 0.84
N GLY A 54 10.33 0.82 0.18
CA GLY A 54 8.90 1.04 0.37
C GLY A 54 8.09 0.79 -0.90
N GLY A 55 6.99 1.56 -1.05
CA GLY A 55 6.15 1.54 -2.23
C GLY A 55 6.92 1.98 -3.48
N GLU A 56 6.75 1.25 -4.58
CA GLU A 56 7.46 1.52 -5.84
C GLU A 56 6.60 1.31 -7.08
N LEU A 57 5.67 0.34 -7.02
CA LEU A 57 4.89 -0.09 -8.18
C LEU A 57 3.67 0.80 -8.41
N ILE A 58 3.43 1.13 -9.66
CA ILE A 58 2.33 1.96 -10.15
C ILE A 58 1.70 1.27 -11.35
N GLY A 59 0.39 1.37 -11.50
CA GLY A 59 -0.29 0.88 -12.68
C GLY A 59 -0.97 2.00 -13.46
N ARG A 60 -1.46 1.67 -14.65
CA ARG A 60 -2.16 2.63 -15.52
C ARG A 60 -3.43 3.19 -14.92
N ALA A 61 -4.03 2.49 -13.97
CA ALA A 61 -5.19 2.95 -13.24
C ALA A 61 -4.88 4.01 -12.16
N HIS A 62 -3.61 4.24 -11.85
CA HIS A 62 -3.18 5.18 -10.80
C HIS A 62 -3.13 6.63 -11.31
N THR A 63 -4.26 7.15 -11.76
CA THR A 63 -4.35 8.41 -12.51
C THR A 63 -3.95 9.65 -11.70
N ALA A 64 -4.25 9.71 -10.41
CA ALA A 64 -3.85 10.84 -9.57
C ALA A 64 -2.33 10.85 -9.30
N TYR A 65 -1.74 9.69 -9.07
CA TYR A 65 -0.30 9.57 -8.89
C TYR A 65 0.47 9.84 -10.19
N LEU A 66 0.02 9.29 -11.31
CA LEU A 66 0.61 9.54 -12.64
C LEU A 66 0.54 11.03 -13.00
N GLY A 67 -0.59 11.68 -12.72
CA GLY A 67 -0.73 13.13 -12.89
C GLY A 67 0.28 13.91 -12.05
N LEU A 68 0.48 13.54 -10.79
CA LEU A 68 1.46 14.16 -9.91
C LEU A 68 2.90 13.95 -10.39
N VAL A 69 3.25 12.75 -10.85
CA VAL A 69 4.57 12.44 -11.42
C VAL A 69 4.87 13.37 -12.61
N ALA A 70 3.88 13.56 -13.50
CA ALA A 70 4.00 14.47 -14.64
C ALA A 70 4.13 15.94 -14.20
N GLU A 71 3.32 16.42 -13.23
CA GLU A 71 3.42 17.77 -12.68
C GLU A 71 4.81 18.06 -12.08
N LEU A 72 5.41 17.05 -11.45
CA LEU A 72 6.75 17.17 -10.84
C LEU A 72 7.89 16.98 -11.85
N GLY A 73 7.59 16.71 -13.13
CA GLY A 73 8.59 16.52 -14.19
C GLY A 73 9.46 15.28 -13.97
N LEU A 74 8.90 14.23 -13.36
CA LEU A 74 9.55 12.94 -13.17
C LEU A 74 9.24 11.98 -14.32
N THR A 75 10.10 10.98 -14.52
CA THR A 75 9.99 10.01 -15.61
C THR A 75 9.42 8.67 -15.12
N LEU A 76 8.78 7.95 -16.03
CA LEU A 76 8.22 6.63 -15.76
C LEU A 76 8.97 5.59 -16.57
N ASP A 77 9.34 4.49 -15.91
CA ASP A 77 9.88 3.29 -16.53
C ASP A 77 8.86 2.14 -16.43
N PRO A 78 8.87 1.19 -17.36
CA PRO A 78 8.16 -0.06 -17.20
C PRO A 78 8.76 -0.88 -16.06
N THR A 79 7.93 -1.71 -15.42
CA THR A 79 8.36 -2.61 -14.34
C THR A 79 8.74 -4.00 -14.87
N TYR A 80 8.88 -4.93 -13.94
CA TYR A 80 9.08 -6.35 -14.19
C TYR A 80 8.02 -6.97 -15.12
N THR A 81 6.84 -6.38 -15.23
CA THR A 81 5.76 -6.85 -16.13
C THR A 81 6.17 -6.85 -17.61
N SER A 82 7.21 -6.08 -17.95
CA SER A 82 7.79 -6.05 -19.30
C SER A 82 9.08 -6.88 -19.45
N VAL A 83 9.55 -7.51 -18.37
CA VAL A 83 10.76 -8.34 -18.38
C VAL A 83 10.43 -9.74 -18.91
N ALA A 84 11.14 -10.16 -19.96
CA ALA A 84 10.97 -11.50 -20.51
C ALA A 84 11.46 -12.59 -19.54
N GLY A 85 10.82 -13.75 -19.58
CA GLY A 85 11.18 -14.90 -18.78
C GLY A 85 10.00 -15.45 -17.98
N ALA A 86 10.17 -16.67 -17.48
CA ALA A 86 9.13 -17.35 -16.71
C ALA A 86 8.95 -16.75 -15.31
N THR A 87 7.72 -16.73 -14.83
CA THR A 87 7.40 -16.53 -13.40
C THR A 87 7.84 -17.76 -12.61
N THR A 88 8.47 -17.56 -11.46
CA THR A 88 8.86 -18.63 -10.55
C THR A 88 7.76 -18.84 -9.49
N TYR A 89 7.24 -20.05 -9.38
CA TYR A 89 6.27 -20.45 -8.37
C TYR A 89 6.95 -21.28 -7.28
N ASP A 90 7.04 -20.72 -6.06
CA ASP A 90 7.65 -21.36 -4.91
C ASP A 90 6.60 -22.03 -4.02
N LEU A 91 6.19 -23.21 -4.44
CA LEU A 91 5.12 -23.96 -3.83
C LEU A 91 5.65 -24.95 -2.76
N VAL A 92 4.76 -25.44 -1.89
CA VAL A 92 5.14 -26.42 -0.84
C VAL A 92 5.66 -27.74 -1.40
N ASP A 93 5.26 -28.09 -2.61
CA ASP A 93 5.64 -29.34 -3.32
C ASP A 93 6.79 -29.16 -4.32
N GLY A 94 7.30 -27.95 -4.51
CA GLY A 94 8.47 -27.68 -5.38
C GLY A 94 8.52 -26.28 -5.94
N VAL A 95 9.60 -26.01 -6.69
CA VAL A 95 9.78 -24.77 -7.44
C VAL A 95 9.49 -25.02 -8.90
N TYR A 96 8.55 -24.27 -9.44
CA TYR A 96 8.12 -24.39 -10.85
C TYR A 96 8.41 -23.08 -11.59
N ARG A 97 8.52 -23.15 -12.93
CA ARG A 97 8.62 -21.98 -13.80
C ARG A 97 7.59 -22.07 -14.90
N SER A 98 6.85 -20.98 -15.11
CA SER A 98 5.78 -20.90 -16.10
C SER A 98 5.73 -19.52 -16.75
N GLU A 99 5.55 -19.49 -18.07
CA GLU A 99 5.31 -18.25 -18.82
C GLU A 99 3.82 -17.94 -18.95
N ASP A 100 2.96 -18.93 -18.67
CA ASP A 100 1.51 -18.88 -18.87
C ASP A 100 0.72 -18.79 -17.54
N GLY A 101 1.23 -18.05 -16.55
CA GLY A 101 0.61 -17.93 -15.22
C GLY A 101 0.81 -19.18 -14.36
N PHE A 102 -0.09 -19.43 -13.41
CA PHE A 102 0.04 -20.53 -12.45
C PHE A 102 0.24 -21.88 -13.15
N PRO A 103 1.16 -22.76 -12.66
CA PRO A 103 1.54 -23.99 -13.33
C PRO A 103 0.49 -25.11 -13.17
N PHE A 104 -0.67 -24.94 -13.79
CA PHE A 104 -1.71 -25.96 -13.82
C PHE A 104 -1.23 -27.24 -14.48
N ALA A 105 -1.52 -28.39 -13.87
CA ALA A 105 -1.12 -29.68 -14.38
C ALA A 105 -1.99 -30.14 -15.58
N THR A 106 -3.22 -29.65 -15.69
CA THR A 106 -4.18 -30.07 -16.70
C THR A 106 -4.93 -28.89 -17.31
N GLU A 107 -5.42 -29.08 -18.56
CA GLU A 107 -6.27 -28.09 -19.23
C GLU A 107 -7.62 -27.90 -18.49
N ALA A 108 -8.13 -28.92 -17.83
CA ALA A 108 -9.36 -28.83 -17.04
C ALA A 108 -9.19 -27.89 -15.83
N GLU A 109 -8.05 -27.89 -15.17
CA GLU A 109 -7.74 -26.97 -14.07
C GLU A 109 -7.60 -25.52 -14.56
N ARG A 110 -6.92 -25.32 -15.70
CA ARG A 110 -6.83 -24.01 -16.35
C ARG A 110 -8.20 -23.47 -16.75
N ALA A 111 -9.04 -24.31 -17.35
CA ALA A 111 -10.41 -23.94 -17.73
C ALA A 111 -11.28 -23.60 -16.52
N ASP A 112 -11.12 -24.29 -15.39
CA ASP A 112 -11.82 -23.97 -14.15
C ASP A 112 -11.39 -22.60 -13.59
N TYR A 113 -10.09 -22.32 -13.56
CA TYR A 113 -9.58 -21.01 -13.14
C TYR A 113 -10.22 -19.89 -13.96
N GLN A 114 -10.20 -20.01 -15.30
CA GLN A 114 -10.82 -19.03 -16.18
C GLN A 114 -12.33 -18.91 -16.00
N ARG A 115 -13.03 -20.03 -15.72
CA ARG A 115 -14.46 -19.99 -15.38
C ARG A 115 -14.72 -19.20 -14.12
N VAL A 116 -13.96 -19.46 -13.08
CA VAL A 116 -14.13 -18.80 -11.77
C VAL A 116 -13.74 -17.33 -11.84
N GLU A 117 -12.71 -16.98 -12.60
CA GLU A 117 -12.31 -15.60 -12.84
C GLU A 117 -13.42 -14.80 -13.55
N ARG A 118 -14.06 -15.38 -14.58
CA ARG A 118 -15.23 -14.73 -15.20
C ARG A 118 -16.39 -14.50 -14.24
N LEU A 119 -16.68 -15.48 -13.35
CA LEU A 119 -17.71 -15.31 -12.31
C LEU A 119 -17.34 -14.19 -11.32
N PHE A 120 -16.07 -14.03 -11.02
CA PHE A 120 -15.59 -12.91 -10.20
C PHE A 120 -15.82 -11.58 -10.91
N GLY A 121 -15.45 -11.46 -12.19
CA GLY A 121 -15.67 -10.27 -13.01
C GLY A 121 -17.16 -9.90 -13.16
N GLU A 122 -18.05 -10.90 -13.28
CA GLU A 122 -19.51 -10.68 -13.25
C GLU A 122 -19.97 -10.03 -11.94
N LEU A 123 -19.42 -10.46 -10.80
CA LEU A 123 -19.70 -9.82 -9.51
C LEU A 123 -19.08 -8.42 -9.41
N VAL A 124 -17.85 -8.22 -9.87
CA VAL A 124 -17.19 -6.90 -9.91
C VAL A 124 -18.08 -5.88 -10.60
N ALA A 125 -18.69 -6.24 -11.75
CA ALA A 125 -19.56 -5.36 -12.52
C ALA A 125 -20.83 -4.90 -11.76
N THR A 126 -21.17 -5.54 -10.63
CA THR A 126 -22.33 -5.16 -9.80
C THR A 126 -21.96 -4.20 -8.67
N ILE A 127 -20.68 -3.95 -8.42
CA ILE A 127 -20.22 -3.17 -7.28
C ILE A 127 -20.01 -1.70 -7.66
N GLU A 128 -20.66 -0.81 -6.93
CA GLU A 128 -20.31 0.62 -6.91
C GLU A 128 -19.17 0.84 -5.91
N PRO A 129 -17.92 1.13 -6.36
CA PRO A 129 -16.76 1.15 -5.46
C PRO A 129 -16.81 2.26 -4.41
N ASP A 130 -17.51 3.36 -4.68
CA ASP A 130 -17.67 4.47 -3.75
C ASP A 130 -18.88 4.32 -2.82
N ASP A 131 -19.82 3.41 -3.14
CA ASP A 131 -20.96 3.05 -2.29
C ASP A 131 -21.24 1.53 -2.26
N PRO A 132 -20.25 0.68 -1.88
CA PRO A 132 -20.44 -0.76 -1.83
C PRO A 132 -21.51 -1.20 -0.81
N TRP A 133 -21.84 -0.33 0.12
CA TRP A 133 -22.85 -0.56 1.15
C TRP A 133 -24.27 -0.57 0.63
N SER A 134 -24.53 0.01 -0.56
CA SER A 134 -25.84 0.02 -1.21
C SER A 134 -26.14 -1.27 -1.97
N HIS A 135 -25.14 -2.13 -2.19
CA HIS A 135 -25.36 -3.39 -2.87
C HIS A 135 -26.34 -4.28 -2.08
N PRO A 136 -27.37 -4.89 -2.73
CA PRO A 136 -28.39 -5.69 -2.03
C PRO A 136 -27.81 -6.81 -1.16
N ASP A 137 -26.73 -7.42 -1.62
CA ASP A 137 -26.02 -8.52 -0.95
C ASP A 137 -24.78 -8.08 -0.16
N ALA A 138 -24.60 -6.76 0.11
CA ALA A 138 -23.39 -6.25 0.76
C ALA A 138 -23.01 -7.02 2.02
N SER A 139 -24.00 -7.33 2.89
CA SER A 139 -23.76 -8.07 4.14
C SER A 139 -23.27 -9.49 3.89
N ARG A 140 -23.79 -10.17 2.88
CA ARG A 140 -23.35 -11.54 2.52
C ARG A 140 -21.96 -11.51 1.90
N LEU A 141 -21.71 -10.58 0.98
CA LEU A 141 -20.41 -10.44 0.30
C LEU A 141 -19.30 -10.03 1.25
N ASP A 142 -19.58 -9.11 2.18
CA ASP A 142 -18.60 -8.71 3.18
C ASP A 142 -18.36 -9.74 4.26
N GLY A 143 -19.42 -10.47 4.69
CA GLY A 143 -19.31 -11.54 5.68
C GLY A 143 -18.61 -12.80 5.16
N MET A 144 -18.37 -12.93 3.86
CA MET A 144 -17.74 -14.07 3.22
C MET A 144 -16.26 -13.77 2.92
N SER A 145 -15.37 -14.75 3.18
CA SER A 145 -13.99 -14.66 2.72
C SER A 145 -13.91 -14.97 1.21
N TRP A 146 -12.87 -14.45 0.56
CA TRP A 146 -12.63 -14.74 -0.86
C TRP A 146 -12.52 -16.25 -1.11
N ALA A 147 -11.73 -16.97 -0.32
CA ALA A 147 -11.63 -18.42 -0.41
C ALA A 147 -12.97 -19.12 -0.11
N GLY A 148 -13.79 -18.58 0.80
CA GLY A 148 -15.15 -19.07 1.06
C GLY A 148 -16.05 -18.96 -0.18
N TRP A 149 -15.95 -17.85 -0.92
CA TRP A 149 -16.66 -17.68 -2.18
C TRP A 149 -16.15 -18.66 -3.25
N LEU A 150 -14.85 -18.83 -3.42
CA LEU A 150 -14.28 -19.79 -4.38
C LEU A 150 -14.88 -21.21 -4.16
N ARG A 151 -14.97 -21.63 -2.90
CA ARG A 151 -15.61 -22.91 -2.57
C ARG A 151 -17.12 -22.94 -2.87
N SER A 152 -17.80 -21.80 -2.71
CA SER A 152 -19.26 -21.71 -2.96
C SER A 152 -19.65 -21.78 -4.45
N VAL A 153 -18.67 -21.53 -5.35
CA VAL A 153 -18.84 -21.67 -6.80
C VAL A 153 -18.21 -22.94 -7.36
N ASP A 154 -17.95 -23.90 -6.47
CA ASP A 154 -17.35 -25.22 -6.78
C ASP A 154 -16.03 -25.09 -7.57
N ALA A 155 -15.16 -24.12 -7.15
CA ALA A 155 -13.83 -23.99 -7.71
C ALA A 155 -12.98 -25.22 -7.37
N LEU A 156 -12.18 -25.69 -8.32
CA LEU A 156 -11.25 -26.81 -8.08
C LEU A 156 -10.21 -26.41 -7.01
N PRO A 157 -9.67 -27.37 -6.24
CA PRO A 157 -8.63 -27.09 -5.25
C PRO A 157 -7.41 -26.35 -5.82
N THR A 158 -7.04 -26.64 -7.06
CA THR A 158 -5.95 -25.97 -7.77
C THR A 158 -6.27 -24.51 -8.12
N THR A 159 -7.53 -24.19 -8.45
CA THR A 159 -8.00 -22.81 -8.62
C THR A 159 -7.95 -22.04 -7.30
N VAL A 160 -8.42 -22.64 -6.21
CA VAL A 160 -8.34 -22.04 -4.86
C VAL A 160 -6.89 -21.77 -4.48
N ARG A 161 -5.99 -22.72 -4.75
CA ARG A 161 -4.55 -22.58 -4.50
C ARG A 161 -3.93 -21.46 -5.33
N ALA A 162 -4.24 -21.37 -6.62
CA ALA A 162 -3.72 -20.31 -7.50
C ALA A 162 -4.12 -18.91 -7.01
N VAL A 163 -5.38 -18.73 -6.61
CA VAL A 163 -5.86 -17.47 -6.03
C VAL A 163 -5.20 -17.18 -4.69
N GLU A 164 -4.99 -18.16 -3.83
CA GLU A 164 -4.27 -17.99 -2.55
C GLU A 164 -2.84 -17.55 -2.76
N VAL A 165 -2.12 -18.18 -3.70
CA VAL A 165 -0.74 -17.80 -4.06
C VAL A 165 -0.66 -16.34 -4.52
N GLY A 166 -1.56 -15.92 -5.41
CA GLY A 166 -1.66 -14.51 -5.84
C GLY A 166 -2.00 -13.55 -4.69
N ALA A 167 -2.90 -13.93 -3.78
CA ALA A 167 -3.24 -13.12 -2.60
C ALA A 167 -2.03 -12.94 -1.66
N LEU A 168 -1.26 -14.01 -1.43
CA LEU A 168 -0.04 -13.96 -0.61
C LEU A 168 1.06 -13.13 -1.27
N ALA A 169 1.15 -13.17 -2.60
CA ALA A 169 2.13 -12.38 -3.37
C ALA A 169 1.96 -10.87 -3.17
N LEU A 170 0.73 -10.40 -3.01
CA LEU A 170 0.42 -8.99 -2.73
C LEU A 170 0.70 -8.58 -1.28
N ALA A 171 1.02 -9.53 -0.40
CA ALA A 171 1.28 -9.32 1.02
C ALA A 171 0.19 -8.54 1.77
N ALA A 172 -1.05 -8.60 1.29
CA ALA A 172 -2.19 -7.96 1.96
C ALA A 172 -2.92 -8.92 2.92
N GLY A 173 -2.82 -10.22 2.69
CA GLY A 173 -3.37 -11.28 3.53
C GLY A 173 -3.85 -12.47 2.72
N SER A 174 -4.03 -13.61 3.40
CA SER A 174 -4.59 -14.83 2.83
C SER A 174 -6.03 -14.62 2.35
N SER A 175 -6.40 -15.27 1.25
CA SER A 175 -7.77 -15.27 0.72
C SER A 175 -8.81 -15.82 1.73
N GLU A 176 -8.38 -16.64 2.69
CA GLU A 176 -9.22 -17.11 3.81
C GLU A 176 -9.62 -15.99 4.79
N ARG A 177 -8.84 -14.92 4.86
CA ARG A 177 -9.03 -13.80 5.79
C ARG A 177 -9.44 -12.50 5.11
N THR A 178 -9.50 -12.48 3.79
CA THR A 178 -9.84 -11.28 3.02
C THR A 178 -11.33 -11.27 2.68
N SER A 179 -12.02 -10.17 2.97
CA SER A 179 -13.43 -9.98 2.59
C SER A 179 -13.60 -10.04 1.08
N LEU A 180 -14.55 -10.84 0.59
CA LEU A 180 -14.88 -10.86 -0.82
C LEU A 180 -15.31 -9.48 -1.32
N LEU A 181 -16.15 -8.76 -0.56
CA LEU A 181 -16.60 -7.42 -0.92
C LEU A 181 -15.43 -6.44 -1.07
N SER A 182 -14.37 -6.58 -0.27
CA SER A 182 -13.20 -5.72 -0.38
C SER A 182 -12.45 -5.93 -1.70
N GLU A 183 -12.29 -7.18 -2.14
CA GLU A 183 -11.61 -7.49 -3.40
C GLU A 183 -12.45 -7.08 -4.62
N LEU A 184 -13.77 -7.34 -4.58
CA LEU A 184 -14.69 -6.88 -5.61
C LEU A 184 -14.67 -5.33 -5.72
N ARG A 185 -14.69 -4.64 -4.59
CA ARG A 185 -14.63 -3.18 -4.53
C ARG A 185 -13.32 -2.63 -5.08
N LYS A 186 -12.20 -3.28 -4.74
CA LYS A 186 -10.87 -2.93 -5.24
C LYS A 186 -10.79 -3.06 -6.75
N ALA A 187 -11.24 -4.19 -7.30
CA ALA A 187 -11.28 -4.43 -8.74
C ALA A 187 -12.20 -3.43 -9.46
N ALA A 188 -13.40 -3.20 -8.95
CA ALA A 188 -14.36 -2.24 -9.50
C ALA A 188 -13.81 -0.79 -9.53
N ALA A 189 -13.01 -0.39 -8.53
CA ALA A 189 -12.47 0.96 -8.44
C ALA A 189 -11.51 1.33 -9.59
N VAL A 190 -10.97 0.34 -10.30
CA VAL A 190 -10.03 0.53 -11.41
C VAL A 190 -10.53 -0.10 -12.72
N GLY A 191 -11.70 -0.73 -12.69
CA GLY A 191 -12.23 -1.42 -13.87
C GLY A 191 -11.49 -2.71 -14.20
N ASP A 192 -10.92 -3.39 -13.19
CA ASP A 192 -10.34 -4.73 -13.33
C ASP A 192 -11.47 -5.77 -13.33
N ASP A 193 -11.60 -6.54 -14.40
CA ASP A 193 -12.62 -7.57 -14.55
C ASP A 193 -12.09 -9.00 -14.26
N GLY A 194 -10.82 -9.11 -13.84
CA GLY A 194 -10.17 -10.33 -13.42
C GLY A 194 -9.85 -10.35 -11.93
N PHE A 195 -9.11 -11.36 -11.49
CA PHE A 195 -8.65 -11.44 -10.11
C PHE A 195 -7.59 -10.37 -9.80
N TYR A 196 -6.66 -10.13 -10.75
CA TYR A 196 -5.65 -9.09 -10.63
C TYR A 196 -4.97 -8.81 -11.97
N SER A 197 -5.04 -7.58 -12.45
CA SER A 197 -4.35 -7.14 -13.65
C SER A 197 -3.07 -6.39 -13.32
N TYR A 198 -1.90 -7.03 -13.53
CA TYR A 198 -0.59 -6.38 -13.34
C TYR A 198 -0.45 -5.10 -14.18
N ASP A 199 -1.05 -5.02 -15.37
CA ASP A 199 -1.02 -3.82 -16.19
C ASP A 199 -1.74 -2.64 -15.54
N LEU A 200 -2.89 -2.87 -14.92
CA LEU A 200 -3.64 -1.84 -14.21
C LEU A 200 -2.98 -1.40 -12.91
N TRP A 201 -2.26 -2.32 -12.22
CA TRP A 201 -1.79 -2.10 -10.86
C TRP A 201 -0.29 -1.87 -10.72
N GLU A 202 0.57 -2.47 -11.58
CA GLU A 202 2.01 -2.58 -11.30
C GLU A 202 2.92 -2.43 -12.53
N SER A 203 2.40 -1.97 -13.67
CA SER A 203 3.15 -1.92 -14.94
C SER A 203 4.21 -0.82 -15.03
N LEU A 204 4.20 0.16 -14.12
CA LEU A 204 5.04 1.34 -14.15
C LEU A 204 5.75 1.58 -12.81
N GLN A 205 6.86 2.29 -12.85
CA GLN A 205 7.59 2.82 -11.71
C GLN A 205 8.17 4.20 -12.04
N VAL A 206 8.49 4.99 -11.00
CA VAL A 206 9.23 6.24 -11.19
C VAL A 206 10.70 5.90 -11.41
N ALA A 207 11.29 6.36 -12.50
CA ALA A 207 12.69 6.05 -12.86
C ALA A 207 13.69 6.53 -11.80
N GLU A 208 13.43 7.71 -11.22
CA GLU A 208 14.22 8.32 -10.16
C GLU A 208 13.93 7.69 -8.78
N GLY A 209 12.88 6.87 -8.68
CA GLY A 209 12.36 6.24 -7.47
C GLY A 209 11.20 7.02 -6.84
N SER A 210 10.30 6.29 -6.17
CA SER A 210 9.09 6.86 -5.58
C SER A 210 9.36 7.87 -4.45
N ALA A 211 10.51 7.78 -3.77
CA ALA A 211 10.88 8.75 -2.75
C ALA A 211 11.15 10.13 -3.34
N GLU A 212 11.59 10.22 -4.61
CA GLU A 212 11.84 11.49 -5.29
C GLU A 212 10.55 12.30 -5.45
N VAL A 213 9.39 11.64 -5.62
CA VAL A 213 8.08 12.31 -5.63
C VAL A 213 7.83 13.06 -4.32
N ALA A 214 8.12 12.42 -3.19
CA ALA A 214 7.99 13.05 -1.87
C ALA A 214 9.00 14.19 -1.67
N LEU A 215 10.23 14.01 -2.12
CA LEU A 215 11.30 15.02 -2.00
C LEU A 215 10.98 16.26 -2.83
N ARG A 216 10.47 16.12 -4.05
CA ARG A 216 10.08 17.26 -4.89
C ARG A 216 8.89 18.02 -4.31
N MET A 217 7.85 17.33 -3.85
CA MET A 217 6.76 18.00 -3.14
C MET A 217 7.25 18.74 -1.89
N ALA A 218 8.17 18.13 -1.12
CA ALA A 218 8.73 18.77 0.06
C ALA A 218 9.55 20.00 -0.27
N SER A 219 10.28 20.01 -1.39
CA SER A 219 11.05 21.18 -1.83
C SER A 219 10.17 22.38 -2.21
N GLU A 220 8.95 22.14 -2.71
CA GLU A 220 7.96 23.20 -2.96
C GLU A 220 7.35 23.78 -1.67
N LEU A 221 7.50 23.05 -0.53
CA LEU A 221 7.02 23.41 0.80
C LEU A 221 8.13 23.91 1.73
N ASP A 222 9.18 24.52 1.18
CA ASP A 222 10.35 24.97 1.94
C ASP A 222 9.95 25.84 3.13
N GLY A 223 10.57 25.54 4.31
CA GLY A 223 10.27 26.21 5.58
C GLY A 223 8.92 25.86 6.22
N ARG A 224 8.07 25.05 5.58
CA ARG A 224 6.75 24.66 6.06
C ARG A 224 6.70 23.25 6.66
N ILE A 225 7.80 22.50 6.60
CA ILE A 225 7.88 21.12 7.12
C ILE A 225 8.77 21.09 8.36
N ARG A 226 8.22 20.56 9.45
CA ARG A 226 8.94 20.34 10.70
C ARG A 226 9.13 18.85 10.92
N LEU A 227 10.37 18.39 10.80
CA LEU A 227 10.78 17.02 11.08
C LEU A 227 10.98 16.80 12.59
N GLY A 228 10.94 15.54 13.06
CA GLY A 228 11.08 15.18 14.46
C GLY A 228 9.89 15.60 15.34
N ALA A 229 8.77 15.99 14.74
CA ALA A 229 7.59 16.49 15.41
C ALA A 229 6.55 15.37 15.64
N VAL A 230 6.73 14.58 16.70
CA VAL A 230 5.83 13.48 17.05
C VAL A 230 4.55 14.02 17.64
N VAL A 231 3.42 13.85 16.96
CA VAL A 231 2.09 14.26 17.45
C VAL A 231 1.56 13.20 18.41
N ARG A 232 1.10 13.66 19.58
CA ARG A 232 0.49 12.84 20.62
C ARG A 232 -1.03 13.00 20.69
N ALA A 233 -1.54 14.22 20.53
CA ALA A 233 -2.97 14.48 20.60
C ALA A 233 -3.43 15.54 19.61
N ILE A 234 -4.68 15.43 19.16
CA ILE A 234 -5.39 16.39 18.32
C ILE A 234 -6.71 16.69 18.99
N SER A 235 -6.96 17.96 19.32
CA SER A 235 -8.24 18.42 19.87
C SER A 235 -8.90 19.38 18.88
N VAL A 236 -10.15 19.11 18.55
CA VAL A 236 -10.94 19.83 17.55
C VAL A 236 -12.09 20.56 18.23
N SER A 237 -12.33 21.80 17.87
CA SER A 237 -13.52 22.56 18.23
C SER A 237 -14.09 23.25 16.98
N GLU A 238 -15.26 23.87 17.07
CA GLU A 238 -15.96 24.47 15.92
C GLU A 238 -15.09 25.44 15.08
N SER A 239 -14.14 26.12 15.70
CA SER A 239 -13.34 27.17 15.05
C SER A 239 -11.84 27.02 15.25
N ARG A 240 -11.36 26.02 15.96
CA ARG A 240 -9.93 25.87 16.29
C ARG A 240 -9.54 24.43 16.52
N CYS A 241 -8.35 24.12 16.03
CA CYS A 241 -7.67 22.86 16.28
C CYS A 241 -6.43 23.09 17.15
N ARG A 242 -6.09 22.10 17.96
CA ARG A 242 -4.86 22.07 18.76
C ARG A 242 -4.17 20.75 18.51
N VAL A 243 -2.90 20.81 18.20
CA VAL A 243 -2.05 19.65 18.01
C VAL A 243 -0.97 19.67 19.08
N LEU A 244 -0.95 18.65 19.94
CA LEU A 244 0.01 18.50 21.02
C LEU A 244 1.13 17.55 20.57
N LEU A 245 2.37 18.03 20.64
CA LEU A 245 3.56 17.22 20.39
C LEU A 245 3.97 16.43 21.64
N ALA A 246 4.72 15.34 21.44
CA ALA A 246 5.26 14.51 22.54
C ALA A 246 6.14 15.31 23.50
N GLY A 247 6.82 16.36 23.01
CA GLY A 247 7.61 17.30 23.82
C GLY A 247 6.81 18.31 24.64
N GLY A 248 5.47 18.27 24.60
CA GLY A 248 4.58 19.17 25.35
C GLY A 248 4.28 20.49 24.64
N GLU A 249 4.83 20.76 23.48
CA GLU A 249 4.51 21.94 22.68
C GLU A 249 3.11 21.81 22.07
N GLU A 250 2.33 22.88 22.13
CA GLU A 250 1.00 23.01 21.55
C GLU A 250 1.04 23.92 20.31
N ILE A 251 0.53 23.41 19.19
CA ILE A 251 0.40 24.14 17.93
C ILE A 251 -1.10 24.36 17.68
N ARG A 252 -1.46 25.57 17.30
CA ARG A 252 -2.86 25.99 17.03
C ARG A 252 -3.06 26.30 15.57
N SER A 253 -4.19 25.85 15.03
CA SER A 253 -4.61 26.11 13.66
C SER A 253 -6.13 26.23 13.58
N GLU A 254 -6.61 26.67 12.43
CA GLU A 254 -8.05 26.68 12.15
C GLU A 254 -8.52 25.29 11.74
N ALA A 255 -7.68 24.50 11.04
CA ALA A 255 -7.97 23.12 10.70
C ALA A 255 -6.78 22.19 10.82
N VAL A 256 -7.07 20.89 10.78
CA VAL A 256 -6.09 19.81 10.80
C VAL A 256 -6.38 18.82 9.67
N VAL A 257 -5.35 18.48 8.90
CA VAL A 257 -5.35 17.34 8.00
C VAL A 257 -4.56 16.20 8.64
N CYS A 258 -5.24 15.13 9.02
CA CYS A 258 -4.64 13.93 9.59
C CYS A 258 -4.25 12.98 8.46
N ALA A 259 -2.93 12.91 8.17
CA ALA A 259 -2.34 12.04 7.16
C ALA A 259 -1.59 10.85 7.79
N LEU A 260 -1.98 10.47 9.01
CA LEU A 260 -1.36 9.36 9.74
C LEU A 260 -1.86 8.01 9.23
N PRO A 261 -0.99 6.98 9.21
CA PRO A 261 -1.42 5.60 9.00
C PRO A 261 -2.45 5.16 10.05
N VAL A 262 -3.44 4.35 9.65
CA VAL A 262 -4.56 3.96 10.53
C VAL A 262 -4.11 3.28 11.82
N SER A 263 -3.02 2.49 11.78
CA SER A 263 -2.45 1.88 12.99
C SER A 263 -1.79 2.89 13.93
N VAL A 264 -1.35 4.04 13.41
CA VAL A 264 -0.79 5.14 14.21
C VAL A 264 -1.91 6.00 14.78
N VAL A 265 -2.97 6.26 14.01
CA VAL A 265 -4.18 6.96 14.48
C VAL A 265 -4.76 6.32 15.75
N GLN A 266 -4.67 4.99 15.87
CA GLN A 266 -5.11 4.27 17.08
C GLN A 266 -4.37 4.66 18.35
N ALA A 267 -3.13 5.18 18.23
CA ALA A 267 -2.29 5.59 19.36
C ALA A 267 -2.29 7.10 19.62
N VAL A 268 -2.95 7.89 18.77
CA VAL A 268 -3.09 9.33 18.94
C VAL A 268 -4.42 9.64 19.64
N GLU A 269 -4.37 10.48 20.65
CA GLU A 269 -5.58 10.99 21.32
C GLU A 269 -6.28 12.00 20.39
N ILE A 270 -7.50 11.68 19.94
CA ILE A 270 -8.29 12.56 19.06
C ILE A 270 -9.61 12.85 19.74
N GLU A 271 -9.90 14.14 19.95
CA GLU A 271 -11.08 14.63 20.64
C GLU A 271 -11.80 15.71 19.81
N GLY A 272 -13.10 15.83 20.00
CA GLY A 272 -13.92 16.88 19.40
C GLY A 272 -14.37 16.59 17.97
N ILE A 273 -14.18 15.36 17.45
CA ILE A 273 -14.80 14.88 16.21
C ILE A 273 -15.98 13.96 16.52
N ALA A 274 -16.83 13.69 15.55
CA ALA A 274 -17.96 12.79 15.71
C ALA A 274 -17.50 11.39 16.18
N PRO A 275 -18.13 10.82 17.24
CA PRO A 275 -17.73 9.50 17.76
C PRO A 275 -17.75 8.41 16.71
N GLU A 276 -18.70 8.45 15.79
CA GLU A 276 -18.85 7.49 14.68
C GLU A 276 -17.68 7.61 13.70
N ARG A 277 -17.20 8.84 13.47
CA ARG A 277 -16.03 9.10 12.64
C ARG A 277 -14.77 8.51 13.26
N LEU A 278 -14.57 8.74 14.54
CA LEU A 278 -13.44 8.18 15.28
C LEU A 278 -13.50 6.65 15.32
N ALA A 279 -14.68 6.07 15.52
CA ALA A 279 -14.90 4.62 15.49
C ALA A 279 -14.56 4.03 14.11
N SER A 280 -14.98 4.67 13.00
CA SER A 280 -14.66 4.27 11.64
C SER A 280 -13.15 4.26 11.38
N LEU A 281 -12.43 5.33 11.78
CA LEU A 281 -10.98 5.41 11.67
C LEU A 281 -10.26 4.29 12.45
N ARG A 282 -10.71 4.04 13.69
CA ARG A 282 -10.12 3.01 14.56
C ARG A 282 -10.52 1.59 14.20
N ALA A 283 -11.57 1.41 13.39
CA ALA A 283 -12.00 0.11 12.90
C ALA A 283 -11.09 -0.47 11.81
N GLN A 284 -10.32 0.36 11.12
CA GLN A 284 -9.42 -0.06 10.04
C GLN A 284 -8.22 -0.85 10.59
N ARG A 285 -7.71 -1.77 9.78
CA ARG A 285 -6.57 -2.63 10.12
C ARG A 285 -5.47 -2.53 9.09
N HIS A 286 -4.23 -2.76 9.51
CA HIS A 286 -3.12 -2.98 8.60
C HIS A 286 -2.76 -4.46 8.51
N ALA A 287 -2.39 -4.90 7.30
CA ALA A 287 -1.56 -6.07 7.10
C ALA A 287 -0.13 -5.77 7.59
N HIS A 288 0.53 -6.80 8.07
CA HIS A 288 1.92 -6.75 8.47
C HIS A 288 2.75 -7.45 7.41
N ALA A 289 3.65 -6.73 6.77
CA ALA A 289 4.58 -7.29 5.80
C ALA A 289 6.00 -6.80 6.08
N ALA A 290 6.95 -7.53 5.56
CA ALA A 290 8.35 -7.11 5.49
C ALA A 290 8.79 -7.10 4.03
N LYS A 291 9.59 -6.11 3.66
CA LYS A 291 10.23 -6.06 2.37
C LYS A 291 11.71 -6.38 2.54
N VAL A 292 12.21 -7.34 1.78
CA VAL A 292 13.63 -7.59 1.60
C VAL A 292 14.05 -7.08 0.23
N VAL A 293 15.19 -6.43 0.13
CA VAL A 293 15.79 -6.07 -1.15
C VAL A 293 17.23 -6.58 -1.17
N THR A 294 17.57 -7.30 -2.21
CA THR A 294 18.92 -7.84 -2.44
C THR A 294 19.51 -7.25 -3.70
N VAL A 295 20.81 -6.95 -3.66
CA VAL A 295 21.54 -6.31 -4.74
C VAL A 295 22.68 -7.20 -5.18
N TYR A 296 22.77 -7.44 -6.49
CA TYR A 296 23.77 -8.27 -7.15
C TYR A 296 24.45 -7.48 -8.28
N ASP A 297 25.57 -7.99 -8.79
CA ASP A 297 26.26 -7.40 -9.95
C ASP A 297 25.46 -7.56 -11.25
N ARG A 298 24.58 -8.57 -11.31
CA ARG A 298 23.77 -8.94 -12.48
C ARG A 298 22.43 -9.54 -12.07
N SER A 299 21.50 -9.64 -12.99
CA SER A 299 20.21 -10.32 -12.79
C SER A 299 20.38 -11.84 -12.79
N ILE A 300 20.72 -12.42 -11.64
CA ILE A 300 21.04 -13.84 -11.47
C ILE A 300 19.89 -14.78 -11.86
N TRP A 301 18.64 -14.35 -11.72
CA TRP A 301 17.43 -15.11 -12.12
C TRP A 301 17.34 -15.30 -13.64
N ALA A 302 17.87 -14.35 -14.42
CA ALA A 302 17.84 -14.41 -15.89
C ALA A 302 18.63 -15.60 -16.45
N GLU A 303 19.68 -16.06 -15.75
CA GLU A 303 20.46 -17.24 -16.14
C GLU A 303 19.62 -18.54 -16.12
N LEU A 304 18.52 -18.53 -15.40
CA LEU A 304 17.57 -19.63 -15.30
C LEU A 304 16.36 -19.47 -16.23
N GLY A 305 16.35 -18.47 -17.12
CA GLY A 305 15.21 -18.13 -17.95
C GLY A 305 14.04 -17.54 -17.18
N ALA A 306 14.26 -17.07 -15.93
CA ALA A 306 13.23 -16.47 -15.09
C ALA A 306 13.21 -14.94 -15.23
N SER A 307 12.04 -14.34 -15.11
CA SER A 307 11.84 -12.88 -15.13
C SER A 307 12.29 -12.19 -13.84
N GLY A 308 12.44 -12.94 -12.73
CA GLY A 308 12.63 -12.43 -11.37
C GLY A 308 11.31 -12.22 -10.63
N LEU A 309 10.17 -12.25 -11.31
CA LEU A 309 8.87 -12.38 -10.64
C LEU A 309 8.76 -13.76 -10.02
N SER A 310 8.37 -13.82 -8.76
CA SER A 310 7.91 -15.06 -8.14
C SER A 310 6.62 -14.86 -7.37
N GLU A 311 5.88 -15.94 -7.24
CA GLU A 311 4.74 -16.07 -6.33
C GLU A 311 4.91 -17.33 -5.50
N GLY A 312 4.52 -17.32 -4.21
CA GLY A 312 4.83 -18.46 -3.36
C GLY A 312 3.97 -18.61 -2.11
N GLU A 313 4.04 -19.84 -1.59
CA GLU A 313 3.36 -20.28 -0.36
C GLU A 313 4.31 -20.30 0.85
N GLN A 314 5.58 -19.97 0.67
CA GLN A 314 6.62 -20.06 1.68
C GLN A 314 6.77 -18.75 2.48
N LEU A 315 7.97 -18.39 2.88
CA LEU A 315 8.24 -17.16 3.62
C LEU A 315 8.04 -15.92 2.74
N LEU A 316 8.60 -15.94 1.54
CA LEU A 316 8.38 -14.93 0.52
C LEU A 316 7.08 -15.23 -0.24
N GLY A 317 6.11 -14.36 -0.14
CA GLY A 317 4.91 -14.41 -0.99
C GLY A 317 5.22 -14.05 -2.43
N SER A 318 6.18 -13.14 -2.65
CA SER A 318 6.61 -12.73 -3.98
C SER A 318 8.03 -12.18 -4.00
N THR A 319 8.64 -12.22 -5.21
CA THR A 319 9.81 -11.41 -5.57
C THR A 319 9.57 -10.71 -6.90
N TRP A 320 10.26 -9.61 -7.16
CA TRP A 320 10.28 -8.93 -8.45
C TRP A 320 11.55 -8.10 -8.62
N PRO A 321 12.08 -7.93 -9.83
CA PRO A 321 13.21 -7.02 -10.06
C PRO A 321 12.74 -5.56 -10.03
N GLN A 322 13.43 -4.72 -9.27
CA GLN A 322 13.29 -3.26 -9.37
C GLN A 322 13.98 -2.75 -10.64
N ARG A 323 15.16 -3.31 -10.91
CA ARG A 323 16.02 -3.02 -12.05
C ARG A 323 17.07 -4.13 -12.17
N GLU A 324 17.98 -4.00 -13.13
CA GLU A 324 19.07 -4.96 -13.29
C GLU A 324 19.83 -5.17 -11.98
N GLY A 325 20.00 -6.43 -11.58
CA GLY A 325 20.71 -6.83 -10.37
C GLY A 325 20.04 -6.46 -9.05
N VAL A 326 18.84 -5.87 -9.02
CA VAL A 326 18.14 -5.51 -7.79
C VAL A 326 16.83 -6.26 -7.69
N LEU A 327 16.71 -7.14 -6.70
CA LEU A 327 15.53 -7.98 -6.47
C LEU A 327 14.84 -7.58 -5.17
N SER A 328 13.57 -7.22 -5.27
CA SER A 328 12.64 -7.07 -4.15
C SER A 328 12.01 -8.40 -3.77
N GLY A 329 11.63 -8.57 -2.52
CA GLY A 329 10.76 -9.64 -2.06
C GLY A 329 9.85 -9.16 -0.95
N LEU A 330 8.62 -9.66 -0.91
CA LEU A 330 7.66 -9.43 0.17
C LEU A 330 7.47 -10.70 0.99
N VAL A 331 7.62 -10.57 2.29
CA VAL A 331 7.25 -11.62 3.26
C VAL A 331 5.75 -11.55 3.48
N ALA A 332 5.06 -12.66 3.24
CA ALA A 332 3.62 -12.76 3.41
C ALA A 332 3.18 -12.45 4.85
N PRO A 333 2.03 -11.79 5.08
CA PRO A 333 1.56 -11.41 6.42
C PRO A 333 1.47 -12.58 7.39
N GLU A 334 1.09 -13.75 6.92
CA GLU A 334 0.98 -14.98 7.69
C GLU A 334 2.33 -15.49 8.23
N ARG A 335 3.45 -15.04 7.63
CA ARG A 335 4.82 -15.43 7.96
C ARG A 335 5.58 -14.40 8.81
N ILE A 336 5.04 -13.18 8.94
CA ILE A 336 5.70 -12.10 9.68
C ILE A 336 5.97 -12.47 11.13
N ALA A 337 5.04 -13.11 11.82
CA ALA A 337 5.21 -13.54 13.21
C ALA A 337 6.40 -14.49 13.35
N TRP A 338 6.56 -15.41 12.41
CA TRP A 338 7.69 -16.34 12.38
C TRP A 338 9.00 -15.61 12.11
N LEU A 339 9.05 -14.71 11.12
CA LEU A 339 10.25 -13.92 10.80
C LEU A 339 10.66 -13.04 12.00
N THR A 340 9.71 -12.40 12.67
CA THR A 340 10.02 -11.53 13.81
C THR A 340 10.45 -12.29 15.06
N ALA A 341 9.98 -13.53 15.22
CA ALA A 341 10.45 -14.43 16.28
C ALA A 341 11.86 -14.99 16.01
N THR A 342 12.30 -15.01 14.76
CA THR A 342 13.68 -15.34 14.39
C THR A 342 14.63 -14.27 14.91
N ALA A 343 15.77 -14.66 15.51
CA ALA A 343 16.78 -13.74 15.98
C ALA A 343 17.24 -12.81 14.85
N GLU A 344 17.44 -11.53 15.15
CA GLU A 344 17.66 -10.50 14.14
C GLU A 344 18.82 -10.82 13.21
N GLU A 345 19.91 -11.32 13.76
CA GLU A 345 21.12 -11.75 13.04
C GLU A 345 20.89 -12.92 12.07
N HIS A 346 19.79 -13.66 12.21
CA HIS A 346 19.47 -14.81 11.37
C HIS A 346 18.37 -14.52 10.32
N ARG A 347 17.67 -13.39 10.42
CA ARG A 347 16.54 -13.08 9.53
C ARG A 347 16.91 -13.04 8.05
N LEU A 348 18.03 -12.43 7.72
CA LEU A 348 18.51 -12.40 6.33
C LEU A 348 18.95 -13.79 5.85
N ALA A 349 19.58 -14.59 6.72
CA ALA A 349 20.03 -15.93 6.34
C ALA A 349 18.86 -16.85 5.92
N VAL A 350 17.72 -16.77 6.60
CA VAL A 350 16.53 -17.58 6.22
C VAL A 350 15.92 -17.09 4.90
N LEU A 351 15.94 -15.78 4.63
CA LEU A 351 15.50 -15.22 3.36
C LEU A 351 16.43 -15.60 2.21
N TYR A 352 17.75 -15.60 2.44
CA TYR A 352 18.73 -16.05 1.46
C TYR A 352 18.55 -17.53 1.10
N ALA A 353 18.29 -18.39 2.08
CA ALA A 353 18.05 -19.80 1.82
C ALA A 353 16.84 -20.04 0.91
N GLU A 354 15.81 -19.21 1.01
CA GLU A 354 14.66 -19.27 0.12
C GLU A 354 14.99 -18.75 -1.29
N LEU A 355 15.71 -17.64 -1.39
CA LEU A 355 16.21 -17.12 -2.68
C LEU A 355 17.14 -18.14 -3.36
N GLU A 356 18.03 -18.82 -2.61
CA GLU A 356 18.87 -19.91 -3.15
C GLU A 356 18.04 -21.06 -3.73
N ARG A 357 16.94 -21.42 -3.05
CA ARG A 357 16.04 -22.48 -3.54
C ARG A 357 15.36 -22.09 -4.85
N MET A 358 14.93 -20.83 -4.98
CA MET A 358 14.28 -20.33 -6.18
C MET A 358 15.26 -20.06 -7.34
N TYR A 359 16.39 -19.43 -7.06
CA TYR A 359 17.28 -18.84 -8.07
C TYR A 359 18.72 -19.37 -8.04
N GLY A 360 18.99 -20.39 -7.23
CA GLY A 360 20.30 -21.02 -7.15
C GLY A 360 21.26 -20.34 -6.17
N ARG A 361 22.43 -20.97 -5.98
CA ARG A 361 23.38 -20.63 -4.91
C ARG A 361 23.82 -19.17 -4.87
N ASP A 362 23.93 -18.51 -6.02
CA ASP A 362 24.38 -17.12 -6.08
C ASP A 362 23.32 -16.16 -5.51
N ALA A 363 22.05 -16.56 -5.50
CA ALA A 363 20.97 -15.75 -4.92
C ALA A 363 21.06 -15.60 -3.39
N GLY A 364 21.74 -16.52 -2.72
CA GLY A 364 22.04 -16.42 -1.29
C GLY A 364 23.26 -15.54 -0.95
N LYS A 365 23.88 -14.88 -1.95
CA LYS A 365 25.12 -14.10 -1.77
C LYS A 365 25.03 -12.71 -2.38
N PRO A 366 24.07 -11.90 -1.98
CA PRO A 366 23.95 -10.54 -2.50
C PRO A 366 25.11 -9.66 -2.00
N ASN A 367 25.46 -8.64 -2.80
CA ASN A 367 26.46 -7.63 -2.42
C ASN A 367 25.91 -6.71 -1.31
N HIS A 368 24.62 -6.35 -1.41
CA HIS A 368 23.90 -5.59 -0.37
C HIS A 368 22.54 -6.21 -0.10
N SER A 369 22.05 -6.03 1.12
CA SER A 369 20.73 -6.47 1.52
C SER A 369 20.10 -5.51 2.52
N PHE A 370 18.81 -5.32 2.35
CA PHE A 370 18.00 -4.47 3.21
C PHE A 370 16.74 -5.24 3.63
N LEU A 371 16.45 -5.24 4.92
CA LEU A 371 15.22 -5.80 5.46
C LEU A 371 14.43 -4.68 6.16
N ARG A 372 13.26 -4.38 5.62
CA ARG A 372 12.38 -3.35 6.16
C ARG A 372 11.15 -4.00 6.80
N LEU A 373 11.11 -4.03 8.12
CA LEU A 373 9.97 -4.51 8.92
C LEU A 373 9.01 -3.34 9.18
N TRP A 374 8.07 -3.11 8.27
CA TRP A 374 7.13 -1.97 8.35
C TRP A 374 6.22 -2.03 9.58
N ALA A 375 5.87 -3.22 10.05
CA ALA A 375 5.09 -3.41 11.28
C ALA A 375 5.83 -3.01 12.55
N ALA A 376 7.17 -3.12 12.56
CA ALA A 376 8.03 -2.74 13.69
C ALA A 376 8.35 -1.25 13.73
N ASP A 377 8.11 -0.52 12.64
CA ASP A 377 8.32 0.92 12.59
C ASP A 377 7.26 1.65 13.43
N PRO A 378 7.65 2.46 14.45
CA PRO A 378 6.70 3.07 15.38
C PRO A 378 5.75 4.08 14.73
N PHE A 379 6.15 4.65 13.59
CA PHE A 379 5.39 5.68 12.87
C PHE A 379 4.62 5.13 11.65
N THR A 380 4.62 3.81 11.45
CA THR A 380 3.85 3.14 10.40
C THR A 380 2.97 2.03 10.98
N ARG A 381 3.56 1.12 11.78
CA ARG A 381 2.90 0.00 12.46
C ARG A 381 2.09 -0.89 11.54
N GLY A 382 2.53 -1.03 10.28
CA GLY A 382 1.86 -1.83 9.27
C GLY A 382 2.32 -1.49 7.86
N TYR A 383 1.77 -2.21 6.89
CA TYR A 383 2.15 -2.12 5.48
C TYR A 383 1.06 -1.43 4.65
N THR A 384 -0.10 -2.07 4.54
CA THR A 384 -1.29 -1.57 3.83
C THR A 384 -2.54 -1.94 4.59
N THR A 385 -3.69 -1.35 4.26
CA THR A 385 -4.98 -1.77 4.82
C THR A 385 -5.30 -3.20 4.42
N HIS A 386 -5.86 -3.96 5.35
CA HIS A 386 -6.37 -5.30 5.13
C HIS A 386 -7.82 -5.38 5.62
N TRP A 387 -8.70 -5.88 4.78
CA TRP A 387 -10.14 -5.94 5.03
C TRP A 387 -10.56 -7.38 5.29
N TRP A 388 -10.81 -7.72 6.55
CA TRP A 388 -11.32 -9.01 6.93
C TRP A 388 -12.83 -9.10 6.64
N PRO A 389 -13.41 -10.32 6.57
CA PRO A 389 -14.86 -10.47 6.48
C PRO A 389 -15.58 -9.64 7.56
N GLY A 390 -16.53 -8.80 7.13
CA GLY A 390 -17.28 -7.85 7.95
C GLY A 390 -16.62 -6.46 8.11
N ASP A 391 -15.39 -6.24 7.67
CA ASP A 391 -14.69 -4.98 7.90
C ASP A 391 -15.18 -3.83 6.99
N VAL A 392 -15.61 -4.11 5.75
CA VAL A 392 -16.11 -3.07 4.84
C VAL A 392 -17.35 -2.40 5.45
N LEU A 393 -18.28 -3.18 5.96
CA LEU A 393 -19.49 -2.65 6.61
C LEU A 393 -19.20 -2.06 7.99
N ARG A 394 -18.24 -2.62 8.73
CA ARG A 394 -17.85 -2.13 10.06
C ARG A 394 -17.15 -0.76 9.99
N VAL A 395 -16.26 -0.55 9.04
CA VAL A 395 -15.65 0.77 8.78
C VAL A 395 -16.72 1.72 8.21
N GLY A 396 -17.58 1.20 7.34
CA GLY A 396 -18.79 1.84 6.88
C GLY A 396 -18.60 3.02 5.95
N ARG A 397 -19.71 3.76 5.74
CA ARG A 397 -19.81 4.90 4.82
C ARG A 397 -18.92 6.10 5.17
N LEU A 398 -18.33 6.10 6.36
CA LEU A 398 -17.40 7.15 6.79
C LEU A 398 -15.97 6.94 6.29
N HIS A 399 -15.67 5.81 5.63
CA HIS A 399 -14.35 5.58 5.03
C HIS A 399 -13.98 6.70 4.05
N GLY A 400 -12.83 7.33 4.28
CA GLY A 400 -12.34 8.43 3.44
C GLY A 400 -13.07 9.77 3.59
N THR A 401 -14.12 9.88 4.42
CA THR A 401 -14.85 11.14 4.63
C THR A 401 -14.15 12.05 5.64
N HIS A 402 -14.60 13.31 5.72
CA HIS A 402 -14.06 14.33 6.63
C HIS A 402 -15.09 14.72 7.71
N ASP A 403 -14.60 15.33 8.78
CA ASP A 403 -15.41 15.93 9.86
C ASP A 403 -14.86 17.34 10.14
N PRO A 404 -15.15 18.34 9.25
CA PRO A 404 -14.55 19.67 9.34
C PRO A 404 -14.68 20.30 10.73
N PRO A 405 -13.63 20.97 11.24
CA PRO A 405 -12.36 21.30 10.59
C PRO A 405 -11.28 20.22 10.68
N PHE A 406 -11.65 18.97 10.91
CA PHE A 406 -10.77 17.78 10.89
C PHE A 406 -10.93 17.04 9.56
N TYR A 407 -9.84 16.97 8.81
CA TYR A 407 -9.78 16.29 7.52
C TYR A 407 -8.86 15.07 7.60
N VAL A 408 -9.13 14.03 6.84
CA VAL A 408 -8.31 12.83 6.81
C VAL A 408 -7.83 12.55 5.40
N CYS A 409 -6.61 12.04 5.28
CA CYS A 409 -6.08 11.48 4.05
C CYS A 409 -5.07 10.37 4.34
N GLY A 410 -4.66 9.65 3.33
CA GLY A 410 -3.74 8.53 3.40
C GLY A 410 -4.14 7.46 2.41
N SER A 411 -3.22 6.61 1.98
CA SER A 411 -3.56 5.44 1.16
C SER A 411 -4.64 4.59 1.84
N ASP A 412 -4.66 4.55 3.15
CA ASP A 412 -5.61 3.79 3.97
C ASP A 412 -7.05 4.32 3.90
N GLN A 413 -7.25 5.52 3.36
CA GLN A 413 -8.55 6.16 3.17
C GLN A 413 -9.10 5.98 1.75
N TRP A 414 -8.45 5.18 0.93
CA TRP A 414 -8.93 4.76 -0.37
C TRP A 414 -9.03 3.23 -0.43
N VAL A 415 -9.96 2.72 -1.25
CA VAL A 415 -10.34 1.30 -1.28
C VAL A 415 -9.18 0.34 -1.51
N ALA A 416 -8.25 0.68 -2.40
CA ALA A 416 -7.14 -0.19 -2.76
C ALA A 416 -5.80 0.16 -2.11
N GLY A 417 -5.69 1.28 -1.39
CA GLY A 417 -4.41 1.71 -0.85
C GLY A 417 -3.49 2.30 -1.90
N TYR A 418 -2.30 1.73 -2.11
CA TYR A 418 -1.25 2.20 -3.02
C TYR A 418 -0.82 3.66 -2.81
N MET A 419 0.17 4.11 -3.58
CA MET A 419 0.57 5.52 -3.66
C MET A 419 -0.52 6.36 -4.32
N GLU A 420 -1.33 5.77 -5.21
CA GLU A 420 -2.52 6.38 -5.80
C GLU A 420 -3.49 6.87 -4.73
N GLY A 421 -3.87 6.00 -3.79
CA GLY A 421 -4.79 6.36 -2.71
C GLY A 421 -4.25 7.48 -1.82
N ALA A 422 -2.93 7.51 -1.60
CA ALA A 422 -2.30 8.58 -0.84
C ALA A 422 -2.46 9.95 -1.54
N VAL A 423 -2.12 10.05 -2.82
CA VAL A 423 -2.23 11.30 -3.59
C VAL A 423 -3.69 11.71 -3.78
N ARG A 424 -4.54 10.78 -4.19
CA ARG A 424 -5.98 11.01 -4.39
C ARG A 424 -6.65 11.59 -3.15
N THR A 425 -6.45 10.95 -2.00
CA THR A 425 -7.08 11.39 -0.75
C THR A 425 -6.44 12.66 -0.17
N GLY A 426 -5.13 12.86 -0.38
CA GLY A 426 -4.45 14.10 -0.01
C GLY A 426 -5.02 15.31 -0.76
N ARG A 427 -5.14 15.23 -2.07
CA ARG A 427 -5.78 16.26 -2.90
C ARG A 427 -7.25 16.48 -2.55
N ALA A 428 -8.00 15.41 -2.28
CA ALA A 428 -9.39 15.51 -1.87
C ALA A 428 -9.55 16.25 -0.53
N ALA A 429 -8.67 15.96 0.45
CA ALA A 429 -8.66 16.64 1.74
C ALA A 429 -8.33 18.13 1.61
N ALA A 430 -7.33 18.50 0.80
CA ALA A 430 -7.01 19.89 0.50
C ALA A 430 -8.19 20.62 -0.16
N ALA A 431 -8.78 20.01 -1.19
CA ALA A 431 -9.93 20.60 -1.87
C ALA A 431 -11.15 20.76 -0.95
N ALA A 432 -11.37 19.82 -0.01
CA ALA A 432 -12.44 19.94 0.98
C ALA A 432 -12.15 21.07 2.00
N ALA A 433 -10.92 21.18 2.45
CA ALA A 433 -10.50 22.23 3.39
C ALA A 433 -10.61 23.64 2.74
N LEU A 434 -10.15 23.80 1.50
CA LEU A 434 -10.22 25.08 0.76
C LEU A 434 -11.68 25.52 0.47
N ARG A 435 -12.62 24.59 0.35
CA ARG A 435 -14.06 24.92 0.19
C ARG A 435 -14.76 25.31 1.49
N SER A 436 -14.23 24.94 2.63
CA SER A 436 -14.77 25.41 3.90
C SER A 436 -14.39 26.88 4.04
N GLU A 437 -15.39 27.78 4.17
CA GLU A 437 -15.23 29.25 4.23
C GLU A 437 -14.35 29.74 5.41
N ALA A 438 -13.68 28.83 6.11
CA ALA A 438 -12.82 29.11 7.27
C ALA A 438 -11.63 30.04 6.96
N TRP A 439 -11.21 30.18 5.68
CA TRP A 439 -10.04 30.97 5.27
C TRP A 439 -10.37 32.28 4.55
N THR A 440 -11.62 32.65 4.40
CA THR A 440 -11.98 33.94 3.85
C THR A 440 -11.59 35.04 4.83
N HIS A 441 -10.30 35.28 4.95
CA HIS A 441 -9.80 36.50 5.55
C HIS A 441 -9.87 37.64 4.53
N ALA A 442 -10.68 38.63 4.88
CA ALA A 442 -10.73 39.94 4.29
C ALA A 442 -9.35 40.63 4.26
#